data_35ec66fcc93c4793ffc0e9e06d6e11a7
#
_entry.id   35ec66fcc93c4793ffc0e9e06d6e11a7
#
_cell.length_a   1.000
_cell.length_b   1.000
_cell.length_c   1.000
_cell.angle_alpha   90.00
_cell.angle_beta   90.00
_cell.angle_gamma   90.00
#
_symmetry.space_group_name_H-M   'P 1'
#
loop_
_entity.id
_entity.type
_entity.pdbx_description
1 polymer ?
#
loop_
_entity_poly.entity_id
_entity_poly.type
_entity_poly.pdbx_seq_one_letter_code
_entity_poly.pdbx_strand_id
1 'polypeptide(L)'
;MIPKAAFLGGGKTPTAGEITLAHHGILFLDEFMEFKTECIEALRQPLEDGTIDITRNGIYHKFPADFQLIATMNPCPCGYGLEDGICRCTYHEKKRYLKKLSGPILDRFDMVLCLSKKEADTQKIQKESQETSNQIKERIETTIQREKKLLKNYQCSDTSHLSHIQLNKLLHLSKECKEI
;
A
#
# COMPACT_ATOMS: atom_id res chain seq x y z
N MET A 1 15.31 13.79 -0.42
CA MET A 1 14.09 13.60 0.40
C MET A 1 13.02 14.57 -0.11
N ILE A 2 11.85 14.09 -0.52
CA ILE A 2 10.78 14.90 -1.08
C ILE A 2 10.13 15.77 0.02
N PRO A 3 9.93 17.10 -0.17
CA PRO A 3 9.21 17.93 0.78
C PRO A 3 7.71 17.62 0.76
N LYS A 4 7.04 17.77 1.93
CA LYS A 4 5.60 17.48 2.07
C LYS A 4 4.73 18.22 1.03
N ALA A 5 5.09 19.48 0.71
CA ALA A 5 4.35 20.26 -0.28
C ALA A 5 4.48 19.74 -1.72
N ALA A 6 5.62 19.13 -2.08
CA ALA A 6 5.76 18.48 -3.37
C ALA A 6 5.01 17.14 -3.39
N PHE A 7 4.96 16.45 -2.25
CA PHE A 7 4.30 15.15 -2.11
C PHE A 7 2.78 15.25 -2.16
N LEU A 8 2.19 16.11 -1.32
CA LEU A 8 0.75 16.33 -1.25
C LEU A 8 0.22 17.35 -2.26
N GLY A 9 1.08 18.24 -2.67
CA GLY A 9 0.67 19.47 -3.34
C GLY A 9 0.63 20.65 -2.37
N GLY A 10 0.49 21.84 -2.90
CA GLY A 10 0.46 23.09 -2.14
C GLY A 10 1.11 24.26 -2.87
N GLY A 11 1.66 25.21 -2.12
CA GLY A 11 2.22 26.45 -2.65
C GLY A 11 1.35 27.66 -2.34
N LYS A 12 1.73 28.84 -2.87
CA LYS A 12 0.91 30.07 -2.75
C LYS A 12 -0.40 29.89 -3.52
N THR A 13 -0.31 29.34 -4.72
CA THR A 13 -1.44 28.81 -5.50
C THR A 13 -1.34 27.29 -5.40
N PRO A 14 -2.33 26.61 -4.81
CA PRO A 14 -2.28 25.16 -4.64
C PRO A 14 -2.17 24.42 -5.99
N THR A 15 -1.12 23.63 -6.11
CA THR A 15 -0.88 22.75 -7.26
C THR A 15 -0.93 21.29 -6.80
N ALA A 16 -1.25 20.40 -7.73
CA ALA A 16 -1.22 18.97 -7.50
C ALA A 16 0.19 18.51 -7.09
N GLY A 17 0.28 17.58 -6.13
CA GLY A 17 1.52 16.91 -5.74
C GLY A 17 1.63 15.52 -6.37
N GLU A 18 2.74 14.81 -6.06
CA GLU A 18 3.05 13.48 -6.59
C GLU A 18 1.92 12.46 -6.35
N ILE A 19 1.25 12.54 -5.20
CA ILE A 19 0.13 11.65 -4.89
C ILE A 19 -1.04 11.86 -5.88
N THR A 20 -1.36 13.12 -6.20
CA THR A 20 -2.40 13.43 -7.19
C THR A 20 -1.99 12.99 -8.60
N LEU A 21 -0.72 13.13 -8.95
CA LEU A 21 -0.21 12.68 -10.25
C LEU A 21 -0.28 11.16 -10.42
N ALA A 22 -0.31 10.40 -9.32
CA ALA A 22 -0.49 8.95 -9.33
C ALA A 22 -1.96 8.50 -9.44
N HIS A 23 -2.94 9.45 -9.53
CA HIS A 23 -4.37 9.14 -9.63
C HIS A 23 -4.67 8.18 -10.78
N HIS A 24 -5.43 7.11 -10.48
CA HIS A 24 -5.73 5.98 -11.37
C HIS A 24 -4.49 5.21 -11.85
N GLY A 25 -3.36 5.35 -11.13
CA GLY A 25 -2.11 4.66 -11.41
C GLY A 25 -1.52 4.01 -10.17
N ILE A 26 -0.20 3.95 -10.13
CA ILE A 26 0.58 3.35 -9.04
C ILE A 26 1.49 4.42 -8.44
N LEU A 27 1.42 4.59 -7.12
CA LEU A 27 2.40 5.33 -6.34
C LEU A 27 3.41 4.33 -5.76
N PHE A 28 4.62 4.31 -6.32
CA PHE A 28 5.70 3.48 -5.83
C PHE A 28 6.62 4.28 -4.91
N LEU A 29 6.73 3.86 -3.65
CA LEU A 29 7.58 4.50 -2.64
C LEU A 29 8.68 3.53 -2.22
N ASP A 30 9.86 3.72 -2.78
CA ASP A 30 11.04 2.97 -2.36
C ASP A 30 11.62 3.54 -1.07
N GLU A 31 12.19 2.66 -0.23
CA GLU A 31 12.75 3.05 1.07
C GLU A 31 11.75 3.85 1.94
N PHE A 32 10.51 3.35 2.04
CA PHE A 32 9.38 4.05 2.68
C PHE A 32 9.70 4.59 4.07
N MET A 33 10.54 3.90 4.83
CA MET A 33 10.94 4.32 6.17
C MET A 33 11.91 5.51 6.20
N GLU A 34 12.48 5.89 5.05
CA GLU A 34 13.35 7.07 4.94
C GLU A 34 12.56 8.37 4.73
N PHE A 35 11.27 8.26 4.39
CA PHE A 35 10.40 9.42 4.33
C PHE A 35 10.20 10.02 5.74
N LYS A 36 9.94 11.33 5.79
CA LYS A 36 9.54 11.99 7.02
C LYS A 36 8.20 11.46 7.49
N THR A 37 8.04 11.28 8.80
CA THR A 37 6.80 10.82 9.41
C THR A 37 5.58 11.62 8.95
N GLU A 38 5.74 12.96 8.80
CA GLU A 38 4.68 13.83 8.30
C GLU A 38 4.23 13.53 6.86
N CYS A 39 5.12 12.98 6.01
CA CYS A 39 4.76 12.54 4.66
C CYS A 39 4.07 11.17 4.68
N ILE A 40 4.54 10.26 5.53
CA ILE A 40 3.92 8.94 5.74
C ILE A 40 2.49 9.12 6.26
N GLU A 41 2.30 9.90 7.31
CA GLU A 41 0.98 10.18 7.89
C GLU A 41 0.03 10.90 6.93
N ALA A 42 0.58 11.69 6.01
CA ALA A 42 -0.20 12.41 5.02
C ALA A 42 -0.86 11.48 3.97
N LEU A 43 -0.39 10.23 3.85
CA LEU A 43 -1.02 9.22 2.99
C LEU A 43 -2.36 8.70 3.55
N ARG A 44 -2.65 8.91 4.85
CA ARG A 44 -3.89 8.40 5.47
C ARG A 44 -5.13 8.83 4.71
N GLN A 45 -5.29 10.14 4.52
CA GLN A 45 -6.49 10.68 3.87
C GLN A 45 -6.63 10.16 2.43
N PRO A 46 -5.63 10.27 1.53
CA PRO A 46 -5.79 9.78 0.17
C PRO A 46 -6.02 8.26 0.10
N LEU A 47 -5.44 7.45 0.98
CA LEU A 47 -5.69 6.01 1.01
C LEU A 47 -7.08 5.64 1.54
N GLU A 48 -7.70 6.52 2.34
CA GLU A 48 -9.05 6.30 2.88
C GLU A 48 -10.15 6.88 1.97
N ASP A 49 -9.96 8.14 1.54
CA ASP A 49 -10.98 8.92 0.85
C ASP A 49 -10.78 9.00 -0.67
N GLY A 50 -9.64 8.55 -1.19
CA GLY A 50 -9.27 8.72 -2.62
C GLY A 50 -9.08 10.17 -3.02
N THR A 51 -8.89 11.09 -2.05
CA THR A 51 -8.75 12.54 -2.30
C THR A 51 -7.79 13.20 -1.31
N ILE A 52 -7.26 14.35 -1.71
CA ILE A 52 -6.44 15.24 -0.88
C ILE A 52 -7.13 16.57 -0.74
N ASP A 53 -7.30 17.03 0.49
CA ASP A 53 -7.90 18.31 0.80
C ASP A 53 -6.83 19.31 1.24
N ILE A 54 -6.73 20.43 0.54
CA ILE A 54 -5.78 21.52 0.84
C ILE A 54 -6.53 22.82 1.04
N THR A 55 -6.42 23.40 2.21
CA THR A 55 -6.95 24.75 2.48
C THR A 55 -5.79 25.76 2.51
N ARG A 56 -5.85 26.77 1.68
CA ARG A 56 -4.87 27.89 1.62
C ARG A 56 -5.58 29.22 1.44
N ASN A 57 -5.19 30.20 2.24
CA ASN A 57 -5.77 31.56 2.19
C ASN A 57 -7.31 31.58 2.27
N GLY A 58 -7.89 30.65 3.04
CA GLY A 58 -9.35 30.51 3.14
C GLY A 58 -10.01 29.81 1.94
N ILE A 59 -9.26 29.41 0.93
CA ILE A 59 -9.78 28.70 -0.24
C ILE A 59 -9.51 27.20 -0.06
N TYR A 60 -10.57 26.40 -0.25
CA TYR A 60 -10.53 24.96 -0.20
C TYR A 60 -10.30 24.38 -1.59
N HIS A 61 -9.33 23.49 -1.71
CA HIS A 61 -9.00 22.76 -2.92
C HIS A 61 -9.05 21.26 -2.65
N LYS A 62 -9.76 20.53 -3.49
CA LYS A 62 -9.86 19.06 -3.43
C LYS A 62 -9.21 18.48 -4.68
N PHE A 63 -8.23 17.62 -4.49
CA PHE A 63 -7.53 16.92 -5.57
C PHE A 63 -7.85 15.43 -5.53
N PRO A 64 -8.06 14.77 -6.68
CA PRO A 64 -8.26 13.34 -6.72
C PRO A 64 -6.96 12.61 -6.40
N ALA A 65 -7.05 11.49 -5.69
CA ALA A 65 -5.90 10.70 -5.22
C ALA A 65 -6.26 9.23 -5.01
N ASP A 66 -6.99 8.66 -5.95
CA ASP A 66 -7.29 7.23 -6.01
C ASP A 66 -6.18 6.52 -6.78
N PHE A 67 -5.33 5.75 -6.07
CA PHE A 67 -4.14 5.12 -6.61
C PHE A 67 -3.83 3.81 -5.86
N GLN A 68 -3.09 2.92 -6.48
CA GLN A 68 -2.50 1.76 -5.81
C GLN A 68 -1.17 2.16 -5.17
N LEU A 69 -1.03 1.93 -3.85
CA LEU A 69 0.22 2.15 -3.15
C LEU A 69 1.07 0.88 -3.17
N ILE A 70 2.32 1.02 -3.62
CA ILE A 70 3.36 -0.01 -3.48
C ILE A 70 4.52 0.64 -2.73
N ALA A 71 4.92 0.03 -1.62
CA ALA A 71 6.03 0.54 -0.82
C ALA A 71 7.03 -0.59 -0.51
N THR A 72 8.32 -0.25 -0.54
CA THR A 72 9.38 -1.13 -0.06
C THR A 72 9.99 -0.58 1.21
N MET A 73 10.43 -1.43 2.10
CA MET A 73 11.13 -1.01 3.30
C MET A 73 12.11 -2.07 3.79
N ASN A 74 13.15 -1.63 4.46
CA ASN A 74 14.03 -2.52 5.19
C ASN A 74 13.39 -2.97 6.51
N PRO A 75 13.68 -4.17 7.01
CA PRO A 75 13.14 -4.68 8.28
C PRO A 75 13.70 -3.96 9.51
N CYS A 76 14.82 -3.24 9.37
CA CYS A 76 15.47 -2.45 10.43
C CYS A 76 16.45 -1.44 9.80
N PRO A 77 17.03 -0.49 10.59
CA PRO A 77 17.97 0.51 10.07
C PRO A 77 19.20 -0.04 9.35
N CYS A 78 19.69 -1.23 9.71
CA CYS A 78 20.85 -1.84 9.01
C CYS A 78 20.47 -2.72 7.81
N GLY A 79 19.18 -2.97 7.56
CA GLY A 79 18.69 -3.80 6.47
C GLY A 79 18.68 -5.31 6.72
N TYR A 80 19.37 -5.80 7.76
CA TYR A 80 19.61 -7.23 8.02
C TYR A 80 18.72 -7.82 9.14
N GLY A 81 17.62 -7.16 9.49
CA GLY A 81 16.80 -7.53 10.65
C GLY A 81 16.16 -8.92 10.63
N LEU A 82 16.04 -9.53 9.44
CA LEU A 82 15.53 -10.90 9.25
C LEU A 82 16.64 -11.95 9.16
N GLU A 83 17.92 -11.55 9.23
CA GLU A 83 19.05 -12.45 9.12
C GLU A 83 19.70 -12.65 10.49
N ASP A 84 19.64 -13.89 11.01
CA ASP A 84 20.23 -14.25 12.29
C ASP A 84 21.76 -14.05 12.27
N GLY A 85 22.27 -13.39 13.29
CA GLY A 85 23.71 -13.16 13.50
C GLY A 85 24.32 -12.00 12.67
N ILE A 86 23.62 -11.43 11.69
CA ILE A 86 24.14 -10.34 10.86
C ILE A 86 23.60 -8.98 11.34
N CYS A 87 22.35 -8.93 11.79
CA CYS A 87 21.74 -7.71 12.28
C CYS A 87 22.41 -7.23 13.58
N ARG A 88 22.91 -5.99 13.56
CA ARG A 88 23.56 -5.33 14.72
C ARG A 88 22.63 -4.34 15.44
N CYS A 89 21.40 -4.18 14.99
CA CYS A 89 20.46 -3.25 15.60
C CYS A 89 19.97 -3.77 16.95
N THR A 90 19.98 -2.90 17.95
CA THR A 90 19.38 -3.18 19.25
C THR A 90 17.84 -3.23 19.13
N TYR A 91 17.18 -3.84 20.10
CA TYR A 91 15.72 -3.85 20.19
C TYR A 91 15.12 -2.44 20.16
N HIS A 92 15.74 -1.49 20.86
CA HIS A 92 15.28 -0.08 20.89
C HIS A 92 15.40 0.61 19.54
N GLU A 93 16.45 0.36 18.78
CA GLU A 93 16.61 0.91 17.43
C GLU A 93 15.56 0.35 16.47
N LYS A 94 15.33 -0.96 16.47
CA LYS A 94 14.27 -1.60 15.70
C LYS A 94 12.88 -1.03 16.04
N LYS A 95 12.58 -0.93 17.34
CA LYS A 95 11.30 -0.39 17.81
C LYS A 95 11.11 1.08 17.41
N ARG A 96 12.15 1.92 17.53
CA ARG A 96 12.11 3.32 17.11
C ARG A 96 11.93 3.46 15.60
N TYR A 97 12.60 2.61 14.82
CA TYR A 97 12.47 2.57 13.37
C TYR A 97 11.03 2.24 12.95
N LEU A 98 10.48 1.15 13.47
CA LEU A 98 9.11 0.71 13.16
C LEU A 98 8.02 1.67 13.68
N LYS A 99 8.30 2.45 14.72
CA LYS A 99 7.37 3.47 15.22
C LYS A 99 7.03 4.59 14.22
N LYS A 100 7.81 4.74 13.14
CA LYS A 100 7.45 5.66 12.05
C LYS A 100 6.18 5.23 11.32
N LEU A 101 5.87 3.92 11.34
CA LEU A 101 4.61 3.38 10.82
C LEU A 101 3.60 3.36 11.98
N SER A 102 2.62 4.23 11.90
CA SER A 102 1.49 4.19 12.84
C SER A 102 0.55 3.02 12.49
N GLY A 103 -0.19 2.53 13.50
CA GLY A 103 -1.23 1.52 13.27
C GLY A 103 -2.18 1.92 12.14
N PRO A 104 -2.75 3.15 12.16
CA PRO A 104 -3.65 3.61 11.11
C PRO A 104 -3.07 3.60 9.69
N ILE A 105 -1.77 3.78 9.51
CA ILE A 105 -1.12 3.64 8.20
C ILE A 105 -0.99 2.16 7.82
N LEU A 106 -0.60 1.29 8.75
CA LEU A 106 -0.49 -0.15 8.50
C LEU A 106 -1.84 -0.77 8.12
N ASP A 107 -2.92 -0.33 8.75
CA ASP A 107 -4.29 -0.78 8.47
C ASP A 107 -4.77 -0.43 7.04
N ARG A 108 -4.04 0.41 6.31
CA ARG A 108 -4.33 0.78 4.92
C ARG A 108 -3.56 -0.05 3.90
N PHE A 109 -2.66 -0.92 4.35
CA PHE A 109 -2.01 -1.89 3.47
C PHE A 109 -2.79 -3.19 3.47
N ASP A 110 -3.33 -3.57 2.32
CA ASP A 110 -4.08 -4.83 2.15
C ASP A 110 -3.16 -6.06 2.21
N MET A 111 -1.87 -5.88 1.88
CA MET A 111 -0.91 -6.98 1.84
C MET A 111 0.47 -6.53 2.30
N VAL A 112 1.08 -7.31 3.18
CA VAL A 112 2.46 -7.13 3.64
C VAL A 112 3.24 -8.42 3.34
N LEU A 113 4.30 -8.29 2.55
CA LEU A 113 5.17 -9.42 2.19
C LEU A 113 6.55 -9.24 2.84
N CYS A 114 7.00 -10.26 3.56
CA CYS A 114 8.35 -10.32 4.10
C CYS A 114 9.21 -11.20 3.21
N LEU A 115 10.25 -10.64 2.60
CA LEU A 115 11.18 -11.36 1.73
C LEU A 115 12.49 -11.64 2.48
N SER A 116 12.86 -12.91 2.58
CA SER A 116 14.16 -13.31 3.13
C SER A 116 15.14 -13.73 2.02
N LYS A 117 16.44 -13.59 2.25
CA LYS A 117 17.45 -14.06 1.29
C LYS A 117 17.37 -15.56 1.06
N LYS A 118 17.06 -16.34 2.09
CA LYS A 118 16.89 -17.80 1.97
C LYS A 118 15.81 -18.17 0.96
N GLU A 119 14.68 -17.45 0.96
CA GLU A 119 13.60 -17.66 0.00
C GLU A 119 14.01 -17.24 -1.42
N ALA A 120 14.75 -16.13 -1.55
CA ALA A 120 15.26 -15.67 -2.85
C ALA A 120 16.27 -16.66 -3.45
N ASP A 121 17.12 -17.28 -2.63
CA ASP A 121 18.09 -18.28 -3.09
C ASP A 121 17.43 -19.61 -3.45
N THR A 122 16.38 -20.02 -2.74
CA THR A 122 15.60 -21.23 -3.05
C THR A 122 14.89 -21.08 -4.40
N GLN A 123 14.38 -19.90 -4.72
CA GLN A 123 13.75 -19.63 -6.03
C GLN A 123 14.75 -19.63 -7.19
N LYS A 124 16.02 -19.31 -6.97
CA LYS A 124 17.08 -19.43 -7.99
C LYS A 124 17.36 -20.90 -8.38
N ILE A 125 17.13 -21.83 -7.47
CA ILE A 125 17.35 -23.26 -7.71
C ILE A 125 16.18 -23.90 -8.47
N GLN A 126 14.96 -23.39 -8.29
CA GLN A 126 13.78 -23.82 -9.02
C GLN A 126 13.69 -23.09 -10.37
N LYS A 127 14.53 -23.47 -11.33
CA LYS A 127 14.45 -22.99 -12.72
C LYS A 127 13.21 -23.51 -13.49
N GLU A 128 12.29 -24.17 -12.83
CA GLU A 128 11.09 -24.72 -13.45
C GLU A 128 9.99 -23.63 -13.54
N SER A 129 9.71 -23.25 -14.78
CA SER A 129 8.58 -22.42 -15.24
C SER A 129 8.40 -21.05 -14.54
N GLN A 130 9.28 -20.10 -14.84
CA GLN A 130 8.94 -18.70 -14.58
C GLN A 130 7.78 -18.30 -15.50
N GLU A 131 6.64 -17.94 -14.92
CA GLU A 131 5.54 -17.35 -15.67
C GLU A 131 6.01 -16.08 -16.40
N THR A 132 5.63 -15.96 -17.65
CA THR A 132 5.89 -14.73 -18.43
C THR A 132 4.95 -13.61 -17.96
N SER A 133 5.36 -12.35 -18.17
CA SER A 133 4.51 -11.19 -17.87
C SER A 133 3.15 -11.26 -18.56
N ASN A 134 3.07 -11.85 -19.77
CA ASN A 134 1.80 -12.02 -20.47
C ASN A 134 0.88 -13.03 -19.77
N GLN A 135 1.41 -14.16 -19.29
CA GLN A 135 0.62 -15.15 -18.54
C GLN A 135 0.09 -14.55 -17.24
N ILE A 136 0.91 -13.77 -16.52
CA ILE A 136 0.49 -13.06 -15.31
C ILE A 136 -0.62 -12.06 -15.65
N LYS A 137 -0.46 -11.29 -16.72
CA LYS A 137 -1.45 -10.30 -17.18
C LYS A 137 -2.79 -10.96 -17.50
N GLU A 138 -2.82 -12.04 -18.26
CA GLU A 138 -4.04 -12.78 -18.61
C GLU A 138 -4.76 -13.30 -17.37
N ARG A 139 -3.99 -13.80 -16.37
CA ARG A 139 -4.54 -14.25 -15.09
C ARG A 139 -5.18 -13.11 -14.31
N ILE A 140 -4.52 -11.95 -14.25
CA ILE A 140 -5.04 -10.76 -13.60
C ILE A 140 -6.31 -10.28 -14.30
N GLU A 141 -6.31 -10.14 -15.63
CA GLU A 141 -7.47 -9.71 -16.41
C GLU A 141 -8.68 -10.66 -16.21
N THR A 142 -8.43 -11.96 -16.18
CA THR A 142 -9.48 -12.97 -15.89
C THR A 142 -10.06 -12.77 -14.49
N THR A 143 -9.23 -12.49 -13.51
CA THR A 143 -9.64 -12.24 -12.12
C THR A 143 -10.49 -10.98 -12.01
N ILE A 144 -10.03 -9.88 -12.62
CA ILE A 144 -10.78 -8.60 -12.67
C ILE A 144 -12.15 -8.78 -13.33
N GLN A 145 -12.24 -9.58 -14.41
CA GLN A 145 -13.52 -9.86 -15.06
C GLN A 145 -14.47 -10.65 -14.16
N ARG A 146 -13.95 -11.62 -13.39
CA ARG A 146 -14.73 -12.35 -12.39
C ARG A 146 -15.22 -11.43 -11.28
N GLU A 147 -14.36 -10.59 -10.74
CA GLU A 147 -14.71 -9.61 -9.72
C GLU A 147 -15.81 -8.67 -10.22
N LYS A 148 -15.67 -8.06 -11.39
CA LYS A 148 -16.68 -7.20 -11.99
C LYS A 148 -18.05 -7.91 -12.14
N LYS A 149 -18.07 -9.19 -12.48
CA LYS A 149 -19.32 -9.97 -12.54
C LYS A 149 -19.96 -10.14 -11.16
N LEU A 150 -19.14 -10.42 -10.13
CA LEU A 150 -19.62 -10.57 -8.75
C LEU A 150 -20.16 -9.25 -8.19
N LEU A 151 -19.48 -8.14 -8.48
CA LEU A 151 -19.81 -6.82 -7.97
C LEU A 151 -20.96 -6.12 -8.71
N LYS A 152 -21.38 -6.64 -9.86
CA LYS A 152 -22.43 -6.04 -10.70
C LYS A 152 -23.73 -5.69 -9.93
N ASN A 153 -24.08 -6.50 -8.93
CA ASN A 153 -25.28 -6.31 -8.12
C ASN A 153 -25.08 -5.35 -6.93
N TYR A 154 -23.85 -4.91 -6.66
CA TYR A 154 -23.50 -4.11 -5.48
C TYR A 154 -23.21 -2.64 -5.80
N GLN A 155 -23.18 -2.27 -7.09
CA GLN A 155 -22.85 -0.90 -7.55
C GLN A 155 -21.49 -0.40 -7.05
N CYS A 156 -20.53 -1.33 -6.85
CA CYS A 156 -19.17 -1.04 -6.41
C CYS A 156 -18.19 -1.33 -7.54
N SER A 157 -17.06 -0.60 -7.55
CA SER A 157 -15.98 -0.79 -8.52
C SER A 157 -15.07 -1.96 -8.16
N ASP A 158 -14.90 -2.21 -6.87
CA ASP A 158 -14.02 -3.24 -6.31
C ASP A 158 -14.54 -3.73 -4.94
N THR A 159 -13.91 -4.79 -4.42
CA THR A 159 -14.32 -5.43 -3.16
C THR A 159 -14.02 -4.59 -1.92
N SER A 160 -13.09 -3.64 -1.98
CA SER A 160 -12.72 -2.78 -0.85
C SER A 160 -13.85 -1.83 -0.42
N HIS A 161 -14.77 -1.52 -1.32
CA HIS A 161 -15.92 -0.65 -1.07
C HIS A 161 -17.17 -1.40 -0.58
N LEU A 162 -17.10 -2.72 -0.42
CA LEU A 162 -18.22 -3.50 0.10
C LEU A 162 -18.35 -3.33 1.62
N SER A 163 -19.59 -3.14 2.08
CA SER A 163 -19.87 -3.21 3.52
C SER A 163 -19.68 -4.63 4.07
N HIS A 164 -19.42 -4.75 5.38
CA HIS A 164 -19.29 -6.04 6.05
C HIS A 164 -20.49 -6.99 5.82
N ILE A 165 -21.71 -6.44 5.73
CA ILE A 165 -22.93 -7.21 5.44
C ILE A 165 -22.90 -7.76 4.00
N GLN A 166 -22.43 -6.97 3.05
CA GLN A 166 -22.31 -7.37 1.64
C GLN A 166 -21.21 -8.41 1.46
N LEU A 167 -20.05 -8.22 2.11
CA LEU A 167 -18.96 -9.19 2.12
C LEU A 167 -19.40 -10.56 2.67
N ASN A 168 -20.11 -10.59 3.79
CA ASN A 168 -20.62 -11.83 4.38
C ASN A 168 -21.63 -12.57 3.48
N LYS A 169 -22.37 -11.85 2.62
CA LYS A 169 -23.28 -12.46 1.63
C LYS A 169 -22.50 -12.99 0.41
N LEU A 170 -21.42 -12.35 0.04
CA LEU A 170 -20.61 -12.72 -1.12
C LEU A 170 -19.66 -13.88 -0.80
N LEU A 171 -19.07 -13.88 0.41
CA LEU A 171 -18.07 -14.83 0.84
C LEU A 171 -18.73 -15.98 1.62
N HIS A 172 -18.60 -17.20 1.12
CA HIS A 172 -18.93 -18.42 1.89
C HIS A 172 -17.75 -18.77 2.81
N LEU A 173 -17.60 -18.00 3.90
CA LEU A 173 -16.56 -18.25 4.89
C LEU A 173 -16.87 -19.51 5.69
N SER A 174 -15.85 -20.34 5.94
CA SER A 174 -15.94 -21.46 6.89
C SER A 174 -16.22 -20.94 8.31
N LYS A 175 -16.65 -21.83 9.21
CA LYS A 175 -16.91 -21.44 10.62
C LYS A 175 -15.63 -20.88 11.27
N GLU A 176 -14.49 -21.52 11.02
CA GLU A 176 -13.19 -21.11 11.56
C GLU A 176 -12.76 -19.69 11.08
N CYS A 177 -13.08 -19.36 9.81
CA CYS A 177 -12.80 -18.00 9.29
C CYS A 177 -13.76 -16.92 9.82
N LYS A 178 -14.86 -17.28 10.47
CA LYS A 178 -15.81 -16.32 11.06
C LYS A 178 -15.51 -16.01 12.53
N GLU A 179 -14.62 -16.77 13.15
CA GLU A 179 -14.23 -16.65 14.56
C GLU A 179 -12.93 -15.86 14.75
N ILE A 180 -12.29 -15.41 13.66
CA ILE A 180 -11.14 -14.51 13.64
C ILE A 180 -11.64 -13.06 13.51
#